data_2ccf6fb2b774bba60c25f886ade7226d
#
_entry.id   2ccf6fb2b774bba60c25f886ade7226d
#
_cell.length_a   1.000
_cell.length_b   1.000
_cell.length_c   1.000
_cell.angle_alpha   90.00
_cell.angle_beta   90.00
_cell.angle_gamma   90.00
#
_symmetry.space_group_name_H-M   'P 1'
#
loop_
_entity.id
_entity.type
_entity.pdbx_description
1 polymer ?
#
loop_
_entity_poly.entity_id
_entity_poly.type
_entity_poly.pdbx_seq_one_letter_code
_entity_poly.pdbx_strand_id
1 'polypeptide(L)'
;MSEYVIEMLNITKRFPGIVANDNITLQLKKGEIHALIGENGAGKSTLMSVLFGLYQPEEGEIRKDGKKVDIQDPNDANELGIGMVHQHFKLVECFSVLDNIMLGVETTTKGGFLKKDEVRKKVVELSEKYGLSVDPDAKIENITVGMQQRTEILKMLYRDNEVQIFDEPTAVLTPQEINELMVIMKNLAAEGKSILFITHKLAEIMAVADRCSVLRKGKIGRASCRERVSGIV
;
A
#
# COMPACT_ATOMS: atom_id res chain seq x y z
N MET A 1 -12.56 -7.73 20.25
CA MET A 1 -12.15 -7.20 18.91
C MET A 1 -10.82 -7.86 18.57
N SER A 2 -10.58 -8.22 17.29
CA SER A 2 -9.28 -8.77 16.88
C SER A 2 -8.17 -7.73 17.09
N GLU A 3 -7.01 -8.16 17.58
CA GLU A 3 -5.80 -7.34 17.67
C GLU A 3 -5.26 -7.01 16.26
N TYR A 4 -5.54 -7.88 15.30
CA TYR A 4 -5.08 -7.77 13.93
C TYR A 4 -6.19 -7.26 13.00
N VAL A 5 -5.86 -6.28 12.15
CA VAL A 5 -6.74 -5.78 11.09
C VAL A 5 -6.68 -6.70 9.88
N ILE A 6 -5.49 -7.23 9.55
CA ILE A 6 -5.28 -8.22 8.49
C ILE A 6 -4.50 -9.41 9.04
N GLU A 7 -4.94 -10.62 8.67
CA GLU A 7 -4.23 -11.86 8.90
C GLU A 7 -4.20 -12.66 7.60
N MET A 8 -3.03 -12.90 7.09
CA MET A 8 -2.77 -13.84 5.99
C MET A 8 -2.22 -15.11 6.63
N LEU A 9 -2.98 -16.19 6.62
CA LEU A 9 -2.66 -17.41 7.36
C LEU A 9 -2.34 -18.55 6.40
N ASN A 10 -1.12 -19.09 6.51
CA ASN A 10 -0.65 -20.25 5.74
C ASN A 10 -0.75 -20.07 4.21
N ILE A 11 -0.52 -18.85 3.74
CA ILE A 11 -0.63 -18.50 2.32
C ILE A 11 0.42 -19.20 1.49
N THR A 12 -0.02 -19.96 0.49
CA THR A 12 0.85 -20.56 -0.52
C THR A 12 0.44 -20.08 -1.89
N LYS A 13 1.42 -19.55 -2.65
CA LYS A 13 1.25 -19.12 -4.04
C LYS A 13 2.30 -19.75 -4.93
N ARG A 14 1.83 -20.45 -5.97
CA ARG A 14 2.67 -21.16 -6.95
C ARG A 14 2.52 -20.52 -8.33
N PHE A 15 3.62 -20.49 -9.06
CA PHE A 15 3.65 -20.23 -10.49
C PHE A 15 4.33 -21.42 -11.20
N PRO A 16 4.20 -21.57 -12.52
CA PRO A 16 4.90 -22.65 -13.24
C PRO A 16 6.40 -22.67 -12.91
N GLY A 17 6.83 -23.76 -12.30
CA GLY A 17 8.25 -23.99 -11.93
C GLY A 17 8.75 -23.29 -10.66
N ILE A 18 7.93 -22.51 -9.93
CA ILE A 18 8.35 -21.82 -8.71
C ILE A 18 7.25 -21.73 -7.67
N VAL A 19 7.62 -21.89 -6.39
CA VAL A 19 6.77 -21.55 -5.24
C VAL A 19 7.19 -20.16 -4.77
N ALA A 20 6.38 -19.15 -5.09
CA ALA A 20 6.69 -17.76 -4.75
C ALA A 20 6.43 -17.45 -3.26
N ASN A 21 5.39 -18.04 -2.69
CA ASN A 21 5.08 -17.99 -1.26
C ASN A 21 4.77 -19.42 -0.79
N ASP A 22 5.37 -19.84 0.31
CA ASP A 22 5.29 -21.19 0.84
C ASP A 22 4.88 -21.15 2.32
N ASN A 23 3.61 -21.42 2.59
CA ASN A 23 3.02 -21.49 3.93
C ASN A 23 3.30 -20.22 4.75
N ILE A 24 3.05 -19.03 4.20
CA ILE A 24 3.34 -17.74 4.83
C ILE A 24 2.21 -17.35 5.77
N THR A 25 2.57 -16.97 7.00
CA THR A 25 1.69 -16.26 7.92
C THR A 25 2.21 -14.85 8.15
N LEU A 26 1.41 -13.85 7.78
CA LEU A 26 1.67 -12.43 8.00
C LEU A 26 0.46 -11.80 8.69
N GLN A 27 0.70 -11.06 9.78
CA GLN A 27 -0.35 -10.42 10.57
C GLN A 27 -0.03 -8.95 10.77
N LEU A 28 -0.98 -8.07 10.46
CA LEU A 28 -0.90 -6.63 10.63
C LEU A 28 -1.81 -6.20 11.78
N LYS A 29 -1.25 -5.50 12.77
CA LYS A 29 -2.04 -4.91 13.86
C LYS A 29 -2.71 -3.62 13.42
N LYS A 30 -3.76 -3.23 14.14
CA LYS A 30 -4.41 -1.93 13.92
C LYS A 30 -3.47 -0.78 14.25
N GLY A 31 -3.35 0.18 13.34
CA GLY A 31 -2.55 1.40 13.52
C GLY A 31 -1.04 1.19 13.54
N GLU A 32 -0.53 0.01 13.14
CA GLU A 32 0.92 -0.21 13.06
C GLU A 32 1.46 0.00 11.63
N ILE A 33 2.74 0.33 11.55
CA ILE A 33 3.53 0.24 10.33
C ILE A 33 4.35 -1.04 10.40
N HIS A 34 3.92 -2.06 9.64
CA HIS A 34 4.61 -3.34 9.54
C HIS A 34 5.42 -3.39 8.26
N ALA A 35 6.75 -3.47 8.39
CA ALA A 35 7.63 -3.60 7.24
C ALA A 35 7.81 -5.07 6.82
N LEU A 36 7.79 -5.31 5.50
CA LEU A 36 8.15 -6.58 4.90
C LEU A 36 9.45 -6.40 4.12
N ILE A 37 10.54 -6.97 4.64
CA ILE A 37 11.87 -6.91 4.04
C ILE A 37 12.24 -8.23 3.39
N GLY A 38 13.02 -8.18 2.32
CA GLY A 38 13.57 -9.36 1.64
C GLY A 38 14.27 -8.99 0.34
N GLU A 39 15.07 -9.88 -0.16
CA GLU A 39 15.77 -9.73 -1.44
C GLU A 39 14.78 -9.64 -2.61
N ASN A 40 15.23 -9.14 -3.77
CA ASN A 40 14.44 -9.19 -4.99
C ASN A 40 14.14 -10.64 -5.36
N GLY A 41 12.88 -10.91 -5.75
CA GLY A 41 12.42 -12.27 -6.02
C GLY A 41 12.08 -13.11 -4.76
N ALA A 42 12.17 -12.55 -3.55
CA ALA A 42 11.81 -13.28 -2.32
C ALA A 42 10.31 -13.61 -2.18
N GLY A 43 9.43 -12.99 -3.01
CA GLY A 43 7.98 -13.20 -2.98
C GLY A 43 7.18 -12.08 -2.30
N LYS A 44 7.79 -10.92 -1.98
CA LYS A 44 7.14 -9.78 -1.28
C LYS A 44 5.94 -9.23 -2.07
N SER A 45 6.19 -8.77 -3.30
CA SER A 45 5.13 -8.20 -4.15
C SER A 45 4.08 -9.24 -4.53
N THR A 46 4.46 -10.53 -4.63
CA THR A 46 3.50 -11.63 -4.83
C THR A 46 2.56 -11.74 -3.64
N LEU A 47 3.08 -11.71 -2.40
CA LEU A 47 2.27 -11.79 -1.19
C LEU A 47 1.30 -10.61 -1.09
N MET A 48 1.75 -9.40 -1.42
CA MET A 48 0.88 -8.21 -1.46
C MET A 48 -0.15 -8.27 -2.59
N SER A 49 0.24 -8.81 -3.74
CA SER A 49 -0.68 -9.05 -4.85
C SER A 49 -1.77 -10.07 -4.50
N VAL A 50 -1.47 -11.05 -3.64
CA VAL A 50 -2.49 -11.95 -3.08
C VAL A 50 -3.44 -11.18 -2.16
N LEU A 51 -2.93 -10.33 -1.26
CA LEU A 51 -3.75 -9.53 -0.36
C LEU A 51 -4.63 -8.52 -1.12
N PHE A 52 -4.13 -7.99 -2.23
CA PHE A 52 -4.86 -7.01 -3.06
C PHE A 52 -5.74 -7.65 -4.14
N GLY A 53 -5.86 -9.00 -4.18
CA GLY A 53 -6.74 -9.71 -5.11
C GLY A 53 -6.22 -9.84 -6.55
N LEU A 54 -4.95 -9.48 -6.83
CA LEU A 54 -4.34 -9.67 -8.15
C LEU A 54 -3.99 -11.13 -8.43
N TYR A 55 -3.74 -11.91 -7.38
CA TYR A 55 -3.50 -13.35 -7.45
C TYR A 55 -4.31 -14.08 -6.39
N GLN A 56 -4.85 -15.25 -6.75
CA GLN A 56 -5.49 -16.14 -5.79
C GLN A 56 -4.45 -17.09 -5.21
N PRO A 57 -4.39 -17.29 -3.88
CA PRO A 57 -3.52 -18.30 -3.27
C PRO A 57 -4.08 -19.70 -3.53
N GLU A 58 -3.22 -20.71 -3.66
CA GLU A 58 -3.64 -22.10 -3.74
C GLU A 58 -4.00 -22.68 -2.37
N GLU A 59 -3.39 -22.14 -1.29
CA GLU A 59 -3.63 -22.61 0.08
C GLU A 59 -3.60 -21.39 1.04
N GLY A 60 -4.30 -21.55 2.17
CA GLY A 60 -4.38 -20.55 3.20
C GLY A 60 -5.67 -19.76 3.20
N GLU A 61 -5.74 -18.76 4.06
CA GLU A 61 -6.90 -17.86 4.14
C GLU A 61 -6.47 -16.45 4.54
N ILE A 62 -7.30 -15.48 4.15
CA ILE A 62 -7.16 -14.08 4.54
C ILE A 62 -8.30 -13.75 5.51
N ARG A 63 -7.96 -13.05 6.59
CA ARG A 63 -8.96 -12.52 7.53
C ARG A 63 -8.81 -11.01 7.66
N LYS A 64 -9.93 -10.32 7.72
CA LYS A 64 -10.03 -8.91 8.10
C LYS A 64 -10.81 -8.79 9.40
N ASP A 65 -10.23 -8.13 10.40
CA ASP A 65 -10.84 -7.98 11.74
C ASP A 65 -11.27 -9.33 12.37
N GLY A 66 -10.45 -10.39 12.11
CA GLY A 66 -10.69 -11.75 12.60
C GLY A 66 -11.73 -12.55 11.80
N LYS A 67 -12.38 -11.95 10.79
CA LYS A 67 -13.35 -12.64 9.92
C LYS A 67 -12.68 -13.04 8.62
N LYS A 68 -12.90 -14.30 8.19
CA LYS A 68 -12.45 -14.76 6.89
C LYS A 68 -13.09 -13.93 5.78
N VAL A 69 -12.28 -13.46 4.85
CA VAL A 69 -12.70 -12.72 3.65
C VAL A 69 -12.20 -13.43 2.40
N ASP A 70 -12.95 -13.29 1.33
CA ASP A 70 -12.59 -13.77 0.00
C ASP A 70 -12.34 -12.54 -0.88
N ILE A 71 -11.13 -12.41 -1.41
CA ILE A 71 -10.70 -11.26 -2.21
C ILE A 71 -10.38 -11.80 -3.59
N GLN A 72 -11.30 -11.66 -4.53
CA GLN A 72 -11.17 -12.19 -5.88
C GLN A 72 -10.48 -11.21 -6.83
N ASP A 73 -10.66 -9.91 -6.59
CA ASP A 73 -10.10 -8.85 -7.41
C ASP A 73 -9.76 -7.59 -6.57
N PRO A 74 -9.10 -6.57 -7.17
CA PRO A 74 -8.79 -5.32 -6.49
C PRO A 74 -10.01 -4.51 -6.01
N ASN A 75 -11.20 -4.70 -6.59
CA ASN A 75 -12.41 -4.02 -6.12
C ASN A 75 -12.85 -4.57 -4.77
N ASP A 76 -12.84 -5.90 -4.60
CA ASP A 76 -13.11 -6.54 -3.31
C ASP A 76 -12.15 -6.02 -2.23
N ALA A 77 -10.85 -5.91 -2.57
CA ALA A 77 -9.85 -5.35 -1.65
C ALA A 77 -10.19 -3.90 -1.25
N ASN A 78 -10.55 -3.05 -2.22
CA ASN A 78 -10.94 -1.67 -1.97
C ASN A 78 -12.23 -1.57 -1.13
N GLU A 79 -13.24 -2.41 -1.39
CA GLU A 79 -14.48 -2.47 -0.59
C GLU A 79 -14.22 -2.88 0.86
N LEU A 80 -13.21 -3.73 1.07
CA LEU A 80 -12.70 -4.08 2.39
C LEU A 80 -11.80 -3.00 3.02
N GLY A 81 -11.63 -1.86 2.35
CA GLY A 81 -10.78 -0.77 2.83
C GLY A 81 -9.28 -1.07 2.75
N ILE A 82 -8.86 -1.90 1.80
CA ILE A 82 -7.44 -2.19 1.52
C ILE A 82 -7.04 -1.44 0.27
N GLY A 83 -6.07 -0.53 0.37
CA GLY A 83 -5.51 0.22 -0.76
C GLY A 83 -4.06 -0.14 -1.02
N MET A 84 -3.60 0.02 -2.26
CA MET A 84 -2.21 -0.28 -2.62
C MET A 84 -1.61 0.80 -3.52
N VAL A 85 -0.41 1.25 -3.13
CA VAL A 85 0.51 2.02 -3.98
C VAL A 85 1.51 1.04 -4.57
N HIS A 86 1.48 0.90 -5.88
CA HIS A 86 2.31 -0.06 -6.61
C HIS A 86 3.72 0.49 -6.86
N GLN A 87 4.70 -0.41 -7.00
CA GLN A 87 6.07 -0.07 -7.40
C GLN A 87 6.12 0.65 -8.77
N HIS A 88 5.26 0.24 -9.71
CA HIS A 88 5.05 0.93 -10.99
C HIS A 88 3.70 1.63 -10.97
N PHE A 89 3.69 2.93 -11.17
CA PHE A 89 2.48 3.75 -11.12
C PHE A 89 1.39 3.21 -12.05
N LYS A 90 0.18 3.16 -11.53
CA LYS A 90 -1.03 2.77 -12.27
C LYS A 90 -1.84 4.00 -12.66
N LEU A 91 -1.13 5.02 -13.19
CA LEU A 91 -1.72 6.28 -13.65
C LEU A 91 -1.92 6.25 -15.17
N VAL A 92 -3.00 6.87 -15.63
CA VAL A 92 -3.30 7.08 -17.05
C VAL A 92 -2.63 8.37 -17.49
N GLU A 93 -1.61 8.29 -18.34
CA GLU A 93 -0.72 9.38 -18.68
C GLU A 93 -1.45 10.59 -19.31
N CYS A 94 -2.41 10.37 -20.20
CA CYS A 94 -3.17 11.42 -20.87
C CYS A 94 -4.25 12.08 -19.98
N PHE A 95 -4.51 11.54 -18.78
CA PHE A 95 -5.48 12.09 -17.83
C PHE A 95 -4.82 13.12 -16.90
N SER A 96 -5.65 14.02 -16.35
CA SER A 96 -5.21 14.92 -15.28
C SER A 96 -4.97 14.14 -13.96
N VAL A 97 -4.27 14.77 -13.04
CA VAL A 97 -4.14 14.29 -11.64
C VAL A 97 -5.53 14.02 -11.07
N LEU A 98 -6.45 14.98 -11.20
CA LEU A 98 -7.82 14.85 -10.67
C LEU A 98 -8.56 13.67 -11.29
N ASP A 99 -8.50 13.51 -12.61
CA ASP A 99 -9.19 12.41 -13.31
C ASP A 99 -8.61 11.04 -12.89
N ASN A 100 -7.31 10.94 -12.68
CA ASN A 100 -6.68 9.71 -12.16
C ASN A 100 -7.12 9.36 -10.73
N ILE A 101 -7.28 10.38 -9.87
CA ILE A 101 -7.74 10.15 -8.49
C ILE A 101 -9.19 9.69 -8.46
N MET A 102 -10.03 10.26 -9.35
CA MET A 102 -11.45 9.90 -9.45
C MET A 102 -11.71 8.53 -10.08
N LEU A 103 -10.79 8.05 -10.90
CA LEU A 103 -10.97 6.84 -11.72
C LEU A 103 -11.36 5.63 -10.87
N GLY A 104 -12.52 5.04 -11.17
CA GLY A 104 -13.07 3.88 -10.46
C GLY A 104 -13.79 4.19 -9.14
N VAL A 105 -13.93 5.48 -8.78
CA VAL A 105 -14.70 5.95 -7.61
C VAL A 105 -15.46 7.24 -7.95
N GLU A 106 -15.95 7.32 -9.18
CA GLU A 106 -16.60 8.52 -9.70
C GLU A 106 -17.87 8.84 -8.94
N THR A 107 -17.91 10.05 -8.35
CA THR A 107 -19.14 10.59 -7.77
C THR A 107 -19.94 11.31 -8.84
N THR A 108 -21.18 10.88 -9.07
CA THR A 108 -22.06 11.47 -10.08
C THR A 108 -23.25 12.19 -9.47
N THR A 109 -23.81 13.17 -10.19
CA THR A 109 -25.11 13.77 -9.91
C THR A 109 -26.23 12.81 -10.32
N LYS A 110 -27.47 13.10 -9.89
CA LYS A 110 -28.68 12.36 -10.34
C LYS A 110 -28.85 12.34 -11.88
N GLY A 111 -28.17 13.25 -12.62
CA GLY A 111 -28.16 13.30 -14.06
C GLY A 111 -26.96 12.62 -14.73
N GLY A 112 -26.12 11.90 -13.99
CA GLY A 112 -24.96 11.19 -14.54
C GLY A 112 -23.71 12.04 -14.76
N PHE A 113 -23.71 13.34 -14.41
CA PHE A 113 -22.54 14.21 -14.55
C PHE A 113 -21.59 14.03 -13.36
N LEU A 114 -20.29 14.01 -13.63
CA LEU A 114 -19.22 13.92 -12.63
C LEU A 114 -19.21 15.18 -11.73
N LYS A 115 -19.13 14.96 -10.42
CA LYS A 115 -19.03 16.06 -9.43
C LYS A 115 -17.58 16.49 -9.21
N LYS A 116 -16.90 16.91 -10.27
CA LYS A 116 -15.47 17.26 -10.26
C LYS A 116 -15.10 18.32 -9.21
N ASP A 117 -15.96 19.30 -8.95
CA ASP A 117 -15.67 20.38 -7.99
C ASP A 117 -15.63 19.88 -6.53
N GLU A 118 -16.51 18.94 -6.17
CA GLU A 118 -16.49 18.33 -4.83
C GLU A 118 -15.23 17.49 -4.63
N VAL A 119 -14.85 16.71 -5.64
CA VAL A 119 -13.63 15.89 -5.62
C VAL A 119 -12.40 16.77 -5.55
N ARG A 120 -12.35 17.84 -6.36
CA ARG A 120 -11.25 18.80 -6.36
C ARG A 120 -11.01 19.38 -4.97
N LYS A 121 -12.07 19.84 -4.29
CA LYS A 121 -11.96 20.36 -2.91
C LYS A 121 -11.33 19.33 -1.97
N LYS A 122 -11.84 18.10 -1.97
CA LYS A 122 -11.30 17.03 -1.13
C LYS A 122 -9.85 16.70 -1.47
N VAL A 123 -9.47 16.69 -2.75
CA VAL A 123 -8.09 16.44 -3.19
C VAL A 123 -7.15 17.54 -2.73
N VAL A 124 -7.57 18.81 -2.83
CA VAL A 124 -6.78 19.95 -2.35
C VAL A 124 -6.61 19.89 -0.82
N GLU A 125 -7.70 19.63 -0.07
CA GLU A 125 -7.63 19.47 1.39
C GLU A 125 -6.67 18.34 1.81
N LEU A 126 -6.70 17.18 1.13
CA LEU A 126 -5.78 16.08 1.39
C LEU A 126 -4.33 16.46 1.01
N SER A 127 -4.15 17.13 -0.12
CA SER A 127 -2.86 17.61 -0.60
C SER A 127 -2.20 18.57 0.43
N GLU A 128 -2.97 19.51 0.96
CA GLU A 128 -2.50 20.46 1.98
C GLU A 128 -2.22 19.75 3.31
N LYS A 129 -3.16 18.89 3.76
CA LYS A 129 -3.05 18.15 5.03
C LYS A 129 -1.77 17.31 5.12
N TYR A 130 -1.40 16.62 4.03
CA TYR A 130 -0.26 15.71 4.01
C TYR A 130 0.98 16.26 3.30
N GLY A 131 0.94 17.54 2.85
CA GLY A 131 2.08 18.15 2.15
C GLY A 131 2.36 17.55 0.78
N LEU A 132 1.34 16.95 0.13
CA LEU A 132 1.43 16.30 -1.17
C LEU A 132 1.09 17.27 -2.30
N SER A 133 1.85 18.38 -2.43
CA SER A 133 1.57 19.44 -3.40
C SER A 133 1.61 18.89 -4.84
N VAL A 134 0.46 18.91 -5.52
CA VAL A 134 0.28 18.62 -6.94
C VAL A 134 -0.76 19.56 -7.52
N ASP A 135 -0.65 19.86 -8.81
CA ASP A 135 -1.68 20.58 -9.55
C ASP A 135 -2.76 19.58 -10.03
N PRO A 136 -4.03 19.69 -9.57
CA PRO A 136 -5.10 18.78 -9.97
C PRO A 136 -5.38 18.75 -11.48
N ASP A 137 -5.07 19.81 -12.20
CA ASP A 137 -5.32 19.95 -13.63
C ASP A 137 -4.13 19.53 -14.50
N ALA A 138 -2.96 19.36 -13.91
CA ALA A 138 -1.79 18.89 -14.63
C ALA A 138 -2.00 17.48 -15.17
N LYS A 139 -1.62 17.23 -16.41
CA LYS A 139 -1.61 15.89 -16.99
C LYS A 139 -0.45 15.08 -16.43
N ILE A 140 -0.65 13.79 -16.22
CA ILE A 140 0.37 12.88 -15.67
C ILE A 140 1.62 12.85 -16.57
N GLU A 141 1.48 12.87 -17.89
CA GLU A 141 2.60 12.91 -18.83
C GLU A 141 3.53 14.13 -18.68
N ASN A 142 3.04 15.22 -18.06
CA ASN A 142 3.75 16.50 -17.91
C ASN A 142 4.31 16.74 -16.51
N ILE A 143 4.12 15.81 -15.56
CA ILE A 143 4.60 15.95 -14.20
C ILE A 143 5.79 15.03 -13.90
N THR A 144 6.59 15.40 -12.90
CA THR A 144 7.74 14.61 -12.49
C THR A 144 7.33 13.28 -11.85
N VAL A 145 8.27 12.33 -11.80
CA VAL A 145 8.07 11.03 -11.15
C VAL A 145 7.67 11.17 -9.68
N GLY A 146 8.26 12.12 -8.95
CA GLY A 146 7.86 12.43 -7.57
C GLY A 146 6.42 12.93 -7.46
N MET A 147 5.96 13.76 -8.42
CA MET A 147 4.56 14.19 -8.46
C MET A 147 3.61 13.05 -8.84
N GLN A 148 4.03 12.11 -9.71
CA GLN A 148 3.26 10.90 -9.98
C GLN A 148 3.10 10.03 -8.73
N GLN A 149 4.15 9.87 -7.95
CA GLN A 149 4.11 9.19 -6.65
C GLN A 149 3.11 9.86 -5.68
N ARG A 150 3.18 11.20 -5.56
CA ARG A 150 2.24 11.96 -4.73
C ARG A 150 0.80 11.79 -5.21
N THR A 151 0.57 11.71 -6.51
CA THR A 151 -0.76 11.43 -7.11
C THR A 151 -1.27 10.05 -6.73
N GLU A 152 -0.43 9.00 -6.77
CA GLU A 152 -0.82 7.65 -6.33
C GLU A 152 -1.17 7.62 -4.83
N ILE A 153 -0.41 8.34 -4.00
CA ILE A 153 -0.71 8.43 -2.57
C ILE A 153 -2.04 9.18 -2.36
N LEU A 154 -2.26 10.32 -3.04
CA LEU A 154 -3.52 11.05 -2.96
C LEU A 154 -4.71 10.22 -3.43
N LYS A 155 -4.55 9.42 -4.48
CA LYS A 155 -5.57 8.48 -4.96
C LYS A 155 -5.96 7.47 -3.89
N MET A 156 -5.00 6.91 -3.17
CA MET A 156 -5.23 6.00 -2.06
C MET A 156 -5.89 6.72 -0.86
N LEU A 157 -5.44 7.94 -0.52
CA LEU A 157 -6.01 8.75 0.55
C LEU A 157 -7.44 9.21 0.26
N TYR A 158 -7.72 9.54 -1.00
CA TYR A 158 -9.06 9.94 -1.44
C TYR A 158 -10.09 8.83 -1.21
N ARG A 159 -9.70 7.55 -1.37
CA ARG A 159 -10.51 6.35 -1.12
C ARG A 159 -10.70 6.04 0.36
N ASP A 160 -9.93 6.70 1.24
CA ASP A 160 -9.99 6.56 2.70
C ASP A 160 -9.78 5.12 3.23
N ASN A 161 -8.93 4.35 2.54
CA ASN A 161 -8.62 2.97 2.92
C ASN A 161 -8.05 2.89 4.35
N GLU A 162 -8.51 1.90 5.13
CA GLU A 162 -8.04 1.62 6.50
C GLU A 162 -6.66 0.96 6.51
N VAL A 163 -6.44 0.05 5.55
CA VAL A 163 -5.20 -0.68 5.36
C VAL A 163 -4.51 -0.18 4.09
N GLN A 164 -3.26 0.21 4.20
CA GLN A 164 -2.50 0.80 3.11
C GLN A 164 -1.24 -0.01 2.84
N ILE A 165 -1.10 -0.47 1.60
CA ILE A 165 0.06 -1.24 1.14
C ILE A 165 0.95 -0.30 0.30
N PHE A 166 2.22 -0.17 0.69
CA PHE A 166 3.24 0.54 -0.08
C PHE A 166 4.28 -0.46 -0.59
N ASP A 167 4.24 -0.76 -1.89
CA ASP A 167 5.17 -1.71 -2.52
C ASP A 167 6.35 -0.98 -3.16
N GLU A 168 7.51 -0.98 -2.49
CA GLU A 168 8.76 -0.30 -2.86
C GLU A 168 8.57 1.17 -3.29
N PRO A 169 7.86 2.01 -2.52
CA PRO A 169 7.44 3.33 -2.95
C PRO A 169 8.60 4.32 -3.09
N THR A 170 9.80 3.97 -2.64
CA THR A 170 10.98 4.84 -2.60
C THR A 170 11.98 4.56 -3.72
N ALA A 171 11.66 3.66 -4.65
CA ALA A 171 12.61 3.19 -5.68
C ALA A 171 13.09 4.32 -6.60
N VAL A 172 12.24 5.31 -6.85
CA VAL A 172 12.46 6.40 -7.82
C VAL A 172 12.49 7.79 -7.18
N LEU A 173 12.45 7.86 -5.85
CA LEU A 173 12.39 9.11 -5.09
C LEU A 173 13.78 9.62 -4.70
N THR A 174 13.92 10.94 -4.63
CA THR A 174 15.07 11.61 -4.04
C THR A 174 15.11 11.40 -2.52
N PRO A 175 16.28 11.54 -1.85
CA PRO A 175 16.38 11.42 -0.40
C PRO A 175 15.42 12.35 0.38
N GLN A 176 15.16 13.56 -0.14
CA GLN A 176 14.20 14.48 0.45
C GLN A 176 12.77 13.95 0.37
N GLU A 177 12.35 13.49 -0.81
CA GLU A 177 11.00 12.92 -1.01
C GLU A 177 10.79 11.64 -0.20
N ILE A 178 11.85 10.82 0.00
CA ILE A 178 11.81 9.66 0.90
C ILE A 178 11.49 10.11 2.33
N ASN A 179 12.17 11.14 2.84
CA ASN A 179 11.91 11.65 4.18
C ASN A 179 10.49 12.19 4.33
N GLU A 180 9.98 12.92 3.33
CA GLU A 180 8.60 13.39 3.28
C GLU A 180 7.60 12.22 3.34
N LEU A 181 7.82 11.17 2.54
CA LEU A 181 6.99 9.96 2.56
C LEU A 181 7.00 9.27 3.93
N MET A 182 8.18 9.16 4.58
CA MET A 182 8.28 8.57 5.92
C MET A 182 7.46 9.36 6.96
N VAL A 183 7.44 10.68 6.85
CA VAL A 183 6.61 11.54 7.72
C VAL A 183 5.12 11.30 7.45
N ILE A 184 4.71 11.22 6.18
CA ILE A 184 3.33 10.94 5.79
C ILE A 184 2.86 9.61 6.36
N MET A 185 3.65 8.54 6.23
CA MET A 185 3.31 7.21 6.75
C MET A 185 3.13 7.24 8.28
N LYS A 186 4.00 7.95 9.02
CA LYS A 186 3.85 8.13 10.47
C LYS A 186 2.56 8.87 10.85
N ASN A 187 2.22 9.93 10.11
CA ASN A 187 1.00 10.69 10.34
C ASN A 187 -0.24 9.81 10.09
N LEU A 188 -0.24 9.03 9.02
CA LEU A 188 -1.31 8.10 8.69
C LEU A 188 -1.49 7.02 9.79
N ALA A 189 -0.40 6.45 10.28
CA ALA A 189 -0.46 5.48 11.38
C ALA A 189 -0.96 6.13 12.68
N ALA A 190 -0.55 7.36 12.98
CA ALA A 190 -1.04 8.12 14.11
C ALA A 190 -2.55 8.45 14.02
N GLU A 191 -3.09 8.56 12.80
CA GLU A 191 -4.52 8.71 12.52
C GLU A 191 -5.28 7.36 12.57
N GLY A 192 -4.60 6.24 12.87
CA GLY A 192 -5.18 4.92 13.01
C GLY A 192 -5.17 4.06 11.75
N LYS A 193 -4.55 4.53 10.66
CA LYS A 193 -4.35 3.70 9.46
C LYS A 193 -3.30 2.62 9.74
N SER A 194 -3.49 1.44 9.16
CA SER A 194 -2.57 0.31 9.30
C SER A 194 -1.78 0.14 8.01
N ILE A 195 -0.45 0.06 8.09
CA ILE A 195 0.41 0.15 6.92
C ILE A 195 1.26 -1.10 6.77
N LEU A 196 1.22 -1.71 5.58
CA LEU A 196 2.20 -2.69 5.11
C LEU A 196 3.20 -1.99 4.19
N PHE A 197 4.45 -1.93 4.62
CA PHE A 197 5.52 -1.24 3.92
C PHE A 197 6.56 -2.22 3.40
N ILE A 198 6.66 -2.38 2.08
CA ILE A 198 7.62 -3.26 1.44
C ILE A 198 8.83 -2.44 1.00
N THR A 199 10.00 -2.83 1.45
CA THR A 199 11.27 -2.24 1.04
C THR A 199 12.41 -3.24 1.21
N HIS A 200 13.51 -3.02 0.52
CA HIS A 200 14.78 -3.73 0.74
C HIS A 200 15.82 -2.84 1.45
N LYS A 201 15.46 -1.59 1.82
CA LYS A 201 16.35 -0.61 2.43
C LYS A 201 16.14 -0.56 3.94
N LEU A 202 17.13 -1.07 4.69
CA LEU A 202 17.05 -1.15 6.15
C LEU A 202 16.87 0.22 6.84
N ALA A 203 17.51 1.27 6.30
CA ALA A 203 17.41 2.62 6.85
C ALA A 203 15.95 3.14 6.87
N GLU A 204 15.15 2.83 5.83
CA GLU A 204 13.75 3.22 5.76
C GLU A 204 12.92 2.50 6.82
N ILE A 205 13.18 1.20 7.04
CA ILE A 205 12.50 0.40 8.07
C ILE A 205 12.78 0.99 9.46
N MET A 206 14.06 1.25 9.76
CA MET A 206 14.46 1.82 11.04
C MET A 206 13.83 3.22 11.29
N ALA A 207 13.54 3.95 10.20
CA ALA A 207 12.94 5.27 10.30
C ALA A 207 11.46 5.24 10.70
N VAL A 208 10.67 4.24 10.25
CA VAL A 208 9.20 4.29 10.38
C VAL A 208 8.54 3.05 10.94
N ALA A 209 9.12 1.85 10.78
CA ALA A 209 8.42 0.62 11.10
C ALA A 209 8.36 0.36 12.61
N ASP A 210 7.19 -0.07 13.08
CA ASP A 210 6.99 -0.55 14.44
C ASP A 210 7.45 -2.02 14.56
N ARG A 211 7.21 -2.79 13.50
CA ARG A 211 7.53 -4.21 13.43
C ARG A 211 8.01 -4.57 12.03
N CYS A 212 8.83 -5.59 11.88
CA CYS A 212 9.23 -6.10 10.57
C CYS A 212 9.20 -7.61 10.49
N SER A 213 8.93 -8.11 9.27
CA SER A 213 9.05 -9.51 8.90
C SER A 213 10.06 -9.66 7.77
N VAL A 214 10.90 -10.70 7.85
CA VAL A 214 11.91 -10.98 6.82
C VAL A 214 11.41 -12.11 5.93
N LEU A 215 11.23 -11.83 4.65
CA LEU A 215 10.86 -12.81 3.63
C LEU A 215 12.10 -13.27 2.88
N ARG A 216 12.34 -14.57 2.84
CA ARG A 216 13.46 -15.17 2.11
C ARG A 216 13.01 -16.46 1.43
N LYS A 217 13.23 -16.56 0.12
CA LYS A 217 12.89 -17.75 -0.68
C LYS A 217 11.46 -18.23 -0.45
N GLY A 218 10.50 -17.32 -0.49
CA GLY A 218 9.08 -17.64 -0.31
C GLY A 218 8.65 -17.98 1.12
N LYS A 219 9.50 -17.80 2.14
CA LYS A 219 9.16 -18.08 3.55
C LYS A 219 9.44 -16.87 4.43
N ILE A 220 8.56 -16.63 5.42
CA ILE A 220 8.81 -15.64 6.47
C ILE A 220 9.64 -16.30 7.57
N GLY A 221 10.81 -15.70 7.84
CA GLY A 221 11.56 -15.94 9.07
C GLY A 221 10.82 -15.33 10.28
N ARG A 222 11.35 -15.50 11.50
CA ARG A 222 10.75 -14.94 12.71
C ARG A 222 10.50 -13.43 12.52
N ALA A 223 9.25 -12.99 12.73
CA ALA A 223 8.92 -11.59 12.90
C ALA A 223 9.78 -11.01 14.03
N SER A 224 10.53 -9.93 13.76
CA SER A 224 11.36 -9.29 14.75
C SER A 224 10.77 -7.93 15.12
N CYS A 225 10.79 -7.59 16.41
CA CYS A 225 10.48 -6.24 16.85
C CYS A 225 11.64 -5.31 16.53
N ARG A 226 11.38 -3.99 16.44
CA ARG A 226 12.35 -2.92 16.16
C ARG A 226 13.64 -3.01 16.97
N GLU A 227 13.55 -3.44 18.24
CA GLU A 227 14.70 -3.60 19.13
C GLU A 227 15.69 -4.72 18.73
N ARG A 228 15.25 -5.69 17.91
CA ARG A 228 16.11 -6.81 17.49
C ARG A 228 16.73 -6.62 16.10
N VAL A 229 16.26 -5.65 15.32
CA VAL A 229 16.81 -5.38 13.99
C VAL A 229 18.19 -4.74 14.06
N SER A 230 18.47 -4.00 15.14
CA SER A 230 19.80 -3.40 15.41
C SER A 230 20.91 -4.43 15.70
N GLY A 231 20.56 -5.71 15.88
CA GLY A 231 21.50 -6.82 16.11
C GLY A 231 21.78 -7.72 14.91
N ILE A 232 21.31 -7.36 13.69
CA ILE A 232 21.48 -8.14 12.46
C ILE A 232 22.53 -7.51 11.52
N VAL A 233 23.26 -6.49 11.97
CA VAL A 233 24.38 -5.86 11.24
C VAL A 233 25.69 -6.46 11.70
#